data_0eac089843bd4a239a48896916296181
#
_entry.id   0eac089843bd4a239a48896916296181
#
_cell.length_a   1.000
_cell.length_b   1.000
_cell.length_c   1.000
_cell.angle_alpha   90.00
_cell.angle_beta   90.00
_cell.angle_gamma   90.00
#
_symmetry.space_group_name_H-M   'P 1'
#
loop_
_entity.id
_entity.type
_entity.pdbx_description
1 polymer ?
#
loop_
_entity_poly.entity_id
_entity_poly.type
_entity_poly.pdbx_seq_one_letter_code
_entity_poly.pdbx_strand_id
1 'polypeptide(L)'
;QALRFFCEKDTEIMEEQLEQSKQRLHFCMAVIGGWFGAYMVLRFGHFASAATVNLLEMLTGAAQENWPLALLRLGGILVYIAAIFLTAWLPRRTHSDLRRWAILIDMAAAAILSLIPADREYAVYFSLFAMAFQWATFASKHGYPCSTIFSTNNLRQFVDACVQVYLNRDADHSPKVLDRLKFQLDLTY
;
A
#
# COMPACT_ATOMS: atom_id res chain seq x y z
N GLN A 1 3.98 39.99 -21.26
CA GLN A 1 3.44 38.74 -21.80
C GLN A 1 4.48 37.61 -21.80
N ALA A 2 5.73 37.84 -22.27
CA ALA A 2 6.79 36.83 -22.28
C ALA A 2 7.14 36.30 -20.87
N LEU A 3 7.26 37.15 -19.86
CA LEU A 3 7.53 36.75 -18.47
C LEU A 3 6.41 35.87 -17.86
N ARG A 4 5.15 36.13 -18.17
CA ARG A 4 4.03 35.28 -17.77
C ARG A 4 4.10 33.90 -18.42
N PHE A 5 4.41 33.83 -19.69
CA PHE A 5 4.56 32.58 -20.42
C PHE A 5 5.71 31.71 -19.87
N PHE A 6 6.86 32.32 -19.54
CA PHE A 6 7.96 31.60 -18.90
C PHE A 6 7.60 31.08 -17.51
N CYS A 7 6.95 31.91 -16.69
CA CYS A 7 6.53 31.51 -15.33
C CYS A 7 5.49 30.37 -15.37
N GLU A 8 4.56 30.39 -16.33
CA GLU A 8 3.54 29.37 -16.52
C GLU A 8 4.19 28.02 -16.96
N LYS A 9 5.13 28.07 -17.88
CA LYS A 9 5.88 26.91 -18.35
C LYS A 9 6.76 26.30 -17.27
N ASP A 10 7.42 27.11 -16.45
CA ASP A 10 8.23 26.63 -15.33
C ASP A 10 7.36 25.97 -14.26
N THR A 11 6.14 26.47 -14.05
CA THR A 11 5.17 25.87 -13.12
C THR A 11 4.68 24.52 -13.62
N GLU A 12 4.36 24.40 -14.91
CA GLU A 12 3.95 23.13 -15.54
C GLU A 12 5.07 22.06 -15.43
N ILE A 13 6.31 22.43 -15.74
CA ILE A 13 7.45 21.52 -15.63
C ILE A 13 7.66 21.06 -14.19
N MET A 14 7.52 21.96 -13.24
CA MET A 14 7.68 21.64 -11.81
C MET A 14 6.55 20.71 -11.31
N GLU A 15 5.32 20.92 -11.76
CA GLU A 15 4.19 20.05 -11.45
C GLU A 15 4.38 18.64 -12.04
N GLU A 16 4.83 18.55 -13.29
CA GLU A 16 5.11 17.27 -13.94
C GLU A 16 6.22 16.49 -13.21
N GLN A 17 7.32 17.15 -12.83
CA GLN A 17 8.41 16.54 -12.06
C GLN A 17 7.93 16.07 -10.68
N LEU A 18 7.05 16.83 -10.05
CA LEU A 18 6.47 16.47 -8.76
C LEU A 18 5.58 15.23 -8.88
N GLU A 19 4.75 15.14 -9.92
CA GLU A 19 3.91 13.96 -10.17
C GLU A 19 4.75 12.71 -10.48
N GLN A 20 5.78 12.83 -11.30
CA GLN A 20 6.71 11.72 -11.57
C GLN A 20 7.41 11.24 -10.29
N SER A 21 7.82 12.15 -9.42
CA SER A 21 8.45 11.80 -8.14
C SER A 21 7.49 11.07 -7.20
N LYS A 22 6.22 11.47 -7.17
CA LYS A 22 5.18 10.80 -6.39
C LYS A 22 4.89 9.39 -6.93
N GLN A 23 4.87 9.22 -8.24
CA GLN A 23 4.67 7.93 -8.89
C GLN A 23 5.81 6.95 -8.57
N ARG A 24 7.06 7.41 -8.69
CA ARG A 24 8.25 6.61 -8.32
C ARG A 24 8.20 6.19 -6.84
N LEU A 25 7.85 7.10 -5.95
CA LEU A 25 7.71 6.79 -4.53
C LEU A 25 6.64 5.72 -4.31
N HIS A 26 5.49 5.83 -4.97
CA HIS A 26 4.41 4.86 -4.87
C HIS A 26 4.86 3.47 -5.34
N PHE A 27 5.57 3.40 -6.45
CA PHE A 27 6.15 2.16 -6.97
C PHE A 27 7.15 1.53 -5.97
N CYS A 28 8.09 2.32 -5.43
CA CYS A 28 9.01 1.83 -4.40
C CYS A 28 8.28 1.26 -3.18
N MET A 29 7.22 1.94 -2.74
CA MET A 29 6.42 1.47 -1.60
C MET A 29 5.64 0.19 -1.94
N ALA A 30 5.20 0.00 -3.18
CA ALA A 30 4.57 -1.25 -3.61
C ALA A 30 5.57 -2.43 -3.59
N VAL A 31 6.81 -2.21 -4.03
CA VAL A 31 7.88 -3.22 -3.94
C VAL A 31 8.17 -3.58 -2.48
N ILE A 32 8.26 -2.59 -1.59
CA ILE A 32 8.46 -2.80 -0.15
C ILE A 32 7.30 -3.61 0.44
N GLY A 33 6.05 -3.26 0.11
CA GLY A 33 4.87 -3.99 0.56
C GLY A 33 4.84 -5.45 0.10
N GLY A 34 5.21 -5.70 -1.16
CA GLY A 34 5.35 -7.05 -1.71
C GLY A 34 6.46 -7.85 -1.00
N TRP A 35 7.60 -7.22 -0.74
CA TRP A 35 8.70 -7.83 0.01
C TRP A 35 8.28 -8.23 1.43
N PHE A 36 7.59 -7.34 2.17
CA PHE A 36 7.06 -7.67 3.49
C PHE A 36 6.10 -8.86 3.44
N GLY A 37 5.18 -8.88 2.47
CA GLY A 37 4.26 -10.01 2.28
C GLY A 37 5.00 -11.32 2.05
N ALA A 38 5.95 -11.35 1.11
CA ALA A 38 6.75 -12.53 0.81
C ALA A 38 7.62 -12.97 2.00
N TYR A 39 8.29 -12.02 2.66
CA TYR A 39 9.14 -12.29 3.82
C TYR A 39 8.35 -12.94 4.96
N MET A 40 7.16 -12.43 5.27
CA MET A 40 6.32 -12.97 6.34
C MET A 40 5.83 -14.39 6.03
N VAL A 41 5.43 -14.66 4.78
CA VAL A 41 5.03 -16.01 4.37
C VAL A 41 6.20 -16.99 4.42
N LEU A 42 7.36 -16.61 3.88
CA LEU A 42 8.52 -17.50 3.79
C LEU A 42 9.16 -17.76 5.15
N ARG A 43 9.22 -16.77 6.03
CA ARG A 43 9.94 -16.89 7.30
C ARG A 43 9.04 -17.33 8.46
N PHE A 44 7.81 -16.85 8.49
CA PHE A 44 6.89 -17.07 9.62
C PHE A 44 5.66 -17.91 9.25
N GLY A 45 5.47 -18.25 7.97
CA GLY A 45 4.32 -19.02 7.49
C GLY A 45 2.98 -18.28 7.53
N HIS A 46 3.00 -16.95 7.73
CA HIS A 46 1.80 -16.16 7.92
C HIS A 46 1.68 -15.01 6.92
N PHE A 47 0.47 -14.82 6.38
CA PHE A 47 0.18 -13.71 5.49
C PHE A 47 -0.20 -12.46 6.31
N ALA A 48 0.80 -11.72 6.76
CA ALA A 48 0.66 -10.64 7.75
C ALA A 48 0.26 -9.28 7.18
N SER A 49 0.02 -9.15 5.87
CA SER A 49 -0.37 -7.86 5.26
C SER A 49 -1.88 -7.68 5.10
N ALA A 50 -2.68 -8.75 5.28
CA ALA A 50 -4.12 -8.73 5.01
C ALA A 50 -4.97 -8.93 6.28
N ALA A 51 -5.75 -7.91 6.63
CA ALA A 51 -6.70 -7.99 7.75
C ALA A 51 -7.71 -9.14 7.57
N THR A 52 -8.17 -9.39 6.34
CA THR A 52 -9.15 -10.44 6.03
C THR A 52 -8.62 -11.83 6.37
N VAL A 53 -7.35 -12.13 6.04
CA VAL A 53 -6.74 -13.43 6.37
C VAL A 53 -6.66 -13.61 7.88
N ASN A 54 -6.23 -12.58 8.60
CA ASN A 54 -6.18 -12.63 10.06
C ASN A 54 -7.57 -12.81 10.70
N LEU A 55 -8.61 -12.21 10.13
CA LEU A 55 -10.00 -12.42 10.56
C LEU A 55 -10.45 -13.86 10.33
N LEU A 56 -10.18 -14.44 9.16
CA LEU A 56 -10.51 -15.83 8.88
C LEU A 56 -9.76 -16.79 9.79
N GLU A 57 -8.46 -16.58 10.02
CA GLU A 57 -7.66 -17.39 10.94
C GLU A 57 -8.11 -17.25 12.39
N MET A 58 -8.57 -16.08 12.80
CA MET A 58 -9.18 -15.86 14.12
C MET A 58 -10.46 -16.70 14.28
N LEU A 59 -11.36 -16.65 13.28
CA LEU A 59 -12.63 -17.38 13.32
C LEU A 59 -12.42 -18.90 13.27
N THR A 60 -11.51 -19.37 12.41
CA THR A 60 -11.16 -20.80 12.33
C THR A 60 -10.47 -21.29 13.60
N GLY A 61 -9.58 -20.50 14.18
CA GLY A 61 -8.96 -20.81 15.48
C GLY A 61 -10.01 -20.94 16.60
N ALA A 62 -10.96 -20.01 16.65
CA ALA A 62 -12.06 -20.09 17.63
C ALA A 62 -12.97 -21.30 17.41
N ALA A 63 -13.30 -21.62 16.14
CA ALA A 63 -14.13 -22.79 15.81
C ALA A 63 -13.43 -24.13 16.11
N GLN A 64 -12.11 -24.16 16.09
CA GLN A 64 -11.28 -25.33 16.45
C GLN A 64 -10.87 -25.34 17.93
N GLU A 65 -11.43 -24.46 18.75
CA GLU A 65 -11.07 -24.28 20.16
C GLU A 65 -9.59 -23.93 20.40
N ASN A 66 -8.88 -23.49 19.36
CA ASN A 66 -7.50 -23.01 19.45
C ASN A 66 -7.47 -21.52 19.86
N TRP A 67 -7.79 -21.27 21.12
CA TRP A 67 -7.87 -19.92 21.66
C TRP A 67 -6.56 -19.12 21.58
N PRO A 68 -5.36 -19.71 21.76
CA PRO A 68 -4.11 -18.98 21.56
C PRO A 68 -3.99 -18.38 20.17
N LEU A 69 -4.30 -19.14 19.13
CA LEU A 69 -4.32 -18.65 17.75
C LEU A 69 -5.36 -17.56 17.54
N ALA A 70 -6.59 -17.80 18.00
CA ALA A 70 -7.68 -16.83 17.86
C ALA A 70 -7.33 -15.48 18.51
N LEU A 71 -6.77 -15.48 19.72
CA LEU A 71 -6.36 -14.27 20.44
C LEU A 71 -5.17 -13.58 19.77
N LEU A 72 -4.20 -14.33 19.25
CA LEU A 72 -3.08 -13.78 18.49
C LEU A 72 -3.59 -13.01 17.25
N ARG A 73 -4.54 -13.61 16.51
CA ARG A 73 -5.10 -12.97 15.31
C ARG A 73 -5.98 -11.78 15.62
N LEU A 74 -6.76 -11.85 16.71
CA LEU A 74 -7.52 -10.70 17.22
C LEU A 74 -6.60 -9.54 17.57
N GLY A 75 -5.50 -9.79 18.28
CA GLY A 75 -4.47 -8.80 18.58
C GLY A 75 -3.90 -8.15 17.31
N GLY A 76 -3.65 -8.95 16.26
CA GLY A 76 -3.20 -8.47 14.97
C GLY A 76 -4.22 -7.53 14.30
N ILE A 77 -5.51 -7.87 14.35
CA ILE A 77 -6.59 -7.01 13.82
C ILE A 77 -6.64 -5.69 14.58
N LEU A 78 -6.52 -5.71 15.90
CA LEU A 78 -6.51 -4.49 16.73
C LEU A 78 -5.30 -3.60 16.40
N VAL A 79 -4.12 -4.18 16.19
CA VAL A 79 -2.92 -3.47 15.76
C VAL A 79 -3.12 -2.84 14.37
N TYR A 80 -3.75 -3.57 13.45
CA TYR A 80 -4.09 -3.08 12.11
C TYR A 80 -5.03 -1.86 12.18
N ILE A 81 -6.08 -1.94 12.98
CA ILE A 81 -7.04 -0.84 13.22
C ILE A 81 -6.32 0.37 13.84
N ALA A 82 -5.46 0.14 14.83
CA ALA A 82 -4.69 1.20 15.48
C ALA A 82 -3.78 1.95 14.48
N ALA A 83 -3.13 1.23 13.56
CA ALA A 83 -2.30 1.83 12.53
C ALA A 83 -3.13 2.73 11.59
N ILE A 84 -4.30 2.27 11.13
CA ILE A 84 -5.20 3.09 10.30
C ILE A 84 -5.70 4.31 11.07
N PHE A 85 -6.08 4.13 12.34
CA PHE A 85 -6.51 5.24 13.18
C PHE A 85 -5.42 6.31 13.30
N LEU A 86 -4.17 5.91 13.50
CA LEU A 86 -3.03 6.83 13.59
C LEU A 86 -2.83 7.62 12.29
N THR A 87 -3.00 7.01 11.12
CA THR A 87 -2.88 7.74 9.84
C THR A 87 -3.97 8.77 9.64
N ALA A 88 -5.16 8.55 10.19
CA ALA A 88 -6.26 9.52 10.15
C ALA A 88 -6.11 10.62 11.22
N TRP A 89 -5.57 10.28 12.39
CA TRP A 89 -5.47 11.17 13.53
C TRP A 89 -4.24 12.08 13.49
N LEU A 90 -3.08 11.54 13.10
CA LEU A 90 -1.79 12.24 13.13
C LEU A 90 -1.77 13.55 12.31
N PRO A 91 -2.31 13.62 11.08
CA PRO A 91 -2.31 14.87 10.30
C PRO A 91 -3.16 15.98 10.92
N ARG A 92 -4.13 15.63 11.77
CA ARG A 92 -4.99 16.59 12.45
C ARG A 92 -4.30 17.26 13.64
N ARG A 93 -3.25 16.64 14.15
CA ARG A 93 -2.49 17.13 15.34
C ARG A 93 -1.12 17.67 14.99
N THR A 94 -0.50 17.14 13.95
CA THR A 94 0.84 17.51 13.54
C THR A 94 0.84 17.81 12.03
N HIS A 95 1.59 18.82 11.61
CA HIS A 95 1.81 19.10 10.18
C HIS A 95 2.85 18.16 9.57
N SER A 96 3.03 16.96 10.15
CA SER A 96 4.03 15.97 9.73
C SER A 96 3.63 15.29 8.43
N ASP A 97 4.60 15.06 7.55
CA ASP A 97 4.42 14.29 6.33
C ASP A 97 4.33 12.79 6.66
N LEU A 98 3.12 12.22 6.55
CA LEU A 98 2.85 10.80 6.80
C LEU A 98 3.71 9.86 5.95
N ARG A 99 4.13 10.28 4.76
CA ARG A 99 4.96 9.45 3.88
C ARG A 99 6.33 9.18 4.50
N ARG A 100 6.92 10.18 5.16
CA ARG A 100 8.19 10.01 5.89
C ARG A 100 8.02 9.06 7.05
N TRP A 101 6.90 9.17 7.78
CA TRP A 101 6.59 8.25 8.88
C TRP A 101 6.38 6.82 8.39
N ALA A 102 5.69 6.62 7.27
CA ALA A 102 5.51 5.29 6.70
C ALA A 102 6.86 4.62 6.37
N ILE A 103 7.76 5.34 5.70
CA ILE A 103 9.10 4.84 5.37
C ILE A 103 9.89 4.48 6.65
N LEU A 104 9.87 5.35 7.66
CA LEU A 104 10.58 5.09 8.92
C LEU A 104 10.00 3.90 9.67
N ILE A 105 8.68 3.73 9.68
CA ILE A 105 7.99 2.60 10.29
C ILE A 105 8.34 1.31 9.56
N ASP A 106 8.34 1.31 8.22
CA ASP A 106 8.71 0.14 7.43
C ASP A 106 10.17 -0.26 7.67
N MET A 107 11.09 0.70 7.70
CA MET A 107 12.49 0.45 8.03
C MET A 107 12.65 -0.12 9.46
N ALA A 108 11.96 0.46 10.42
CA ALA A 108 12.01 -0.02 11.81
C ALA A 108 11.41 -1.43 11.93
N ALA A 109 10.27 -1.69 11.26
CA ALA A 109 9.65 -3.01 11.24
C ALA A 109 10.56 -4.05 10.58
N ALA A 110 11.20 -3.73 9.45
CA ALA A 110 12.15 -4.61 8.78
C ALA A 110 13.35 -4.95 9.68
N ALA A 111 13.93 -3.93 10.36
CA ALA A 111 15.02 -4.12 11.30
C ALA A 111 14.62 -5.00 12.49
N ILE A 112 13.45 -4.76 13.09
CA ILE A 112 12.93 -5.56 14.20
C ILE A 112 12.69 -7.01 13.74
N LEU A 113 12.01 -7.21 12.60
CA LEU A 113 11.71 -8.53 12.06
C LEU A 113 12.97 -9.34 11.71
N SER A 114 14.06 -8.68 11.31
CA SER A 114 15.33 -9.36 11.05
C SER A 114 15.97 -9.95 12.32
N LEU A 115 15.66 -9.40 13.49
CA LEU A 115 16.18 -9.83 14.79
C LEU A 115 15.29 -10.86 15.50
N ILE A 116 14.00 -10.96 15.10
CA ILE A 116 13.06 -11.90 15.73
C ILE A 116 13.27 -13.31 15.17
N PRO A 117 13.40 -14.33 16.03
CA PRO A 117 13.44 -15.74 15.60
C PRO A 117 12.17 -16.15 14.86
N ALA A 118 12.29 -17.07 13.89
CA ALA A 118 11.19 -17.50 13.01
C ALA A 118 10.04 -18.23 13.73
N ASP A 119 10.29 -18.76 14.92
CA ASP A 119 9.31 -19.44 15.77
C ASP A 119 8.39 -18.49 16.56
N ARG A 120 8.61 -17.17 16.45
CA ARG A 120 7.88 -16.16 17.22
C ARG A 120 6.70 -15.58 16.44
N GLU A 121 5.53 -16.09 16.69
CA GLU A 121 4.29 -15.68 15.99
C GLU A 121 3.91 -14.19 16.20
N TYR A 122 4.31 -13.57 17.32
CA TYR A 122 4.05 -12.14 17.56
C TYR A 122 4.77 -11.20 16.58
N ALA A 123 5.73 -11.71 15.79
CA ALA A 123 6.37 -10.98 14.70
C ALA A 123 5.34 -10.42 13.70
N VAL A 124 4.19 -11.07 13.57
CA VAL A 124 3.08 -10.64 12.72
C VAL A 124 2.60 -9.22 13.04
N TYR A 125 2.65 -8.79 14.30
CA TYR A 125 2.16 -7.48 14.73
C TYR A 125 2.97 -6.33 14.14
N PHE A 126 4.29 -6.47 14.05
CA PHE A 126 5.15 -5.43 13.47
C PHE A 126 4.87 -5.26 11.99
N SER A 127 4.71 -6.36 11.26
CA SER A 127 4.36 -6.33 9.85
C SER A 127 2.96 -5.78 9.61
N LEU A 128 1.95 -6.21 10.40
CA LEU A 128 0.58 -5.71 10.28
C LEU A 128 0.50 -4.20 10.52
N PHE A 129 1.21 -3.70 11.54
CA PHE A 129 1.25 -2.27 11.82
C PHE A 129 1.87 -1.49 10.67
N ALA A 130 3.05 -1.89 10.22
CA ALA A 130 3.78 -1.22 9.15
C ALA A 130 2.97 -1.22 7.84
N MET A 131 2.45 -2.37 7.45
CA MET A 131 1.69 -2.52 6.21
C MET A 131 0.36 -1.78 6.25
N ALA A 132 -0.35 -1.77 7.38
CA ALA A 132 -1.59 -1.01 7.53
C ALA A 132 -1.34 0.50 7.47
N PHE A 133 -0.28 0.97 8.12
CA PHE A 133 0.12 2.37 8.10
C PHE A 133 0.54 2.82 6.69
N GLN A 134 1.36 2.01 6.02
CA GLN A 134 1.76 2.23 4.63
C GLN A 134 0.55 2.30 3.70
N TRP A 135 -0.33 1.30 3.76
CA TRP A 135 -1.52 1.25 2.93
C TRP A 135 -2.40 2.48 3.11
N ALA A 136 -2.71 2.84 4.36
CA ALA A 136 -3.58 3.98 4.65
C ALA A 136 -2.92 5.32 4.24
N THR A 137 -1.58 5.41 4.29
CA THR A 137 -0.85 6.61 3.86
C THR A 137 -0.81 6.77 2.34
N PHE A 138 -0.66 5.68 1.59
CA PHE A 138 -0.49 5.69 0.14
C PHE A 138 -1.77 5.33 -0.63
N ALA A 139 -2.88 5.02 0.06
CA ALA A 139 -4.16 4.80 -0.58
C ALA A 139 -4.62 6.05 -1.31
N SER A 140 -4.83 5.95 -2.62
CA SER A 140 -5.54 6.93 -3.45
C SER A 140 -5.01 8.38 -3.39
N LYS A 141 -3.81 8.67 -3.93
CA LYS A 141 -3.31 10.08 -4.00
C LYS A 141 -3.18 10.67 -5.42
N HIS A 142 -3.48 9.92 -6.49
CA HIS A 142 -3.33 10.38 -7.87
C HIS A 142 -4.61 10.29 -8.70
N GLY A 143 -5.79 10.38 -8.04
CA GLY A 143 -7.08 10.22 -8.72
C GLY A 143 -7.39 8.76 -9.10
N TYR A 144 -6.47 7.83 -8.90
CA TYR A 144 -6.66 6.40 -9.12
C TYR A 144 -6.49 5.65 -7.80
N PRO A 145 -7.49 4.82 -7.39
CA PRO A 145 -7.38 4.01 -6.20
C PRO A 145 -6.38 2.87 -6.47
N CYS A 146 -5.14 3.02 -6.03
CA CYS A 146 -4.10 2.02 -6.20
C CYS A 146 -3.55 1.60 -4.84
N SER A 147 -3.40 0.30 -4.63
CA SER A 147 -2.89 -0.24 -3.38
C SER A 147 -1.42 -0.62 -3.50
N THR A 148 -0.61 -0.20 -2.52
CA THR A 148 0.79 -0.62 -2.42
C THR A 148 0.96 -2.03 -1.85
N ILE A 149 -0.11 -2.66 -1.34
CA ILE A 149 -0.04 -3.94 -0.63
C ILE A 149 -0.90 -5.01 -1.29
N PHE A 150 -2.06 -4.64 -1.86
CA PHE A 150 -3.04 -5.57 -2.40
C PHE A 150 -3.03 -5.58 -3.92
N SER A 151 -2.39 -6.58 -4.51
CA SER A 151 -2.32 -6.76 -5.96
C SER A 151 -3.68 -7.06 -6.59
N THR A 152 -4.62 -7.70 -5.88
CA THR A 152 -5.94 -8.07 -6.41
C THR A 152 -6.74 -6.86 -6.90
N ASN A 153 -6.74 -5.76 -6.16
CA ASN A 153 -7.44 -4.54 -6.60
C ASN A 153 -6.75 -3.90 -7.81
N ASN A 154 -5.43 -3.93 -7.84
CA ASN A 154 -4.64 -3.41 -8.97
C ASN A 154 -4.88 -4.26 -10.22
N LEU A 155 -4.88 -5.59 -10.08
CA LEU A 155 -5.20 -6.51 -11.17
C LEU A 155 -6.62 -6.28 -11.74
N ARG A 156 -7.63 -6.11 -10.87
CA ARG A 156 -8.99 -5.78 -11.30
C ARG A 156 -9.01 -4.47 -12.12
N GLN A 157 -8.37 -3.42 -11.63
CA GLN A 157 -8.31 -2.13 -12.33
C GLN A 157 -7.56 -2.23 -13.65
N PHE A 158 -6.49 -3.03 -13.70
CA PHE A 158 -5.75 -3.30 -14.94
C PHE A 158 -6.64 -3.98 -15.97
N VAL A 159 -7.36 -5.05 -15.58
CA VAL A 159 -8.29 -5.74 -16.48
C VAL A 159 -9.40 -4.81 -16.96
N ASP A 160 -10.01 -4.01 -16.06
CA ASP A 160 -11.02 -3.01 -16.43
C ASP A 160 -10.48 -2.01 -17.46
N ALA A 161 -9.24 -1.53 -17.28
CA ALA A 161 -8.61 -0.60 -18.20
C ALA A 161 -8.33 -1.26 -19.57
N CYS A 162 -7.88 -2.51 -19.59
CA CYS A 162 -7.70 -3.27 -20.85
C CYS A 162 -9.01 -3.43 -21.61
N VAL A 163 -10.11 -3.78 -20.91
CA VAL A 163 -11.44 -3.90 -21.50
C VAL A 163 -11.90 -2.55 -22.07
N GLN A 164 -11.72 -1.46 -21.36
CA GLN A 164 -12.07 -0.11 -21.85
C GLN A 164 -11.30 0.25 -23.11
N VAL A 165 -10.00 -0.03 -23.18
CA VAL A 165 -9.20 0.19 -24.40
C VAL A 165 -9.70 -0.68 -25.54
N TYR A 166 -10.01 -1.95 -25.28
CA TYR A 166 -10.51 -2.87 -26.29
C TYR A 166 -11.87 -2.44 -26.84
N LEU A 167 -12.80 -2.04 -25.98
CA LEU A 167 -14.16 -1.63 -26.38
C LEU A 167 -14.19 -0.24 -27.05
N ASN A 168 -13.28 0.66 -26.68
CA ASN A 168 -13.17 2.02 -27.24
C ASN A 168 -12.11 2.13 -28.31
N ARG A 169 -11.75 1.04 -28.97
CA ARG A 169 -10.67 0.98 -29.96
C ARG A 169 -10.86 1.94 -31.13
N ASP A 170 -12.13 2.28 -31.45
CA ASP A 170 -12.51 3.19 -32.52
C ASP A 170 -12.82 4.64 -32.01
N ALA A 171 -12.88 4.84 -30.71
CA ALA A 171 -13.03 6.15 -30.10
C ALA A 171 -11.64 6.71 -29.78
N ASP A 172 -11.42 7.96 -30.10
CA ASP A 172 -10.19 8.72 -29.89
C ASP A 172 -9.54 8.34 -28.53
N HIS A 173 -8.35 7.76 -28.57
CA HIS A 173 -7.68 7.21 -27.40
C HIS A 173 -7.42 8.36 -26.43
N SER A 174 -8.28 8.54 -25.44
CA SER A 174 -8.04 9.55 -24.41
C SER A 174 -6.71 9.24 -23.72
N PRO A 175 -5.73 10.16 -23.74
CA PRO A 175 -4.42 9.96 -23.12
C PRO A 175 -4.54 9.49 -21.66
N LYS A 176 -5.60 9.89 -20.95
CA LYS A 176 -5.89 9.46 -19.58
C LYS A 176 -6.10 7.95 -19.41
N VAL A 177 -6.63 7.24 -20.40
CA VAL A 177 -6.83 5.78 -20.33
C VAL A 177 -5.49 5.07 -20.52
N LEU A 178 -4.65 5.56 -21.42
CA LEU A 178 -3.33 5.02 -21.68
C LEU A 178 -2.38 5.23 -20.48
N ASP A 179 -2.43 6.40 -19.85
CA ASP A 179 -1.66 6.71 -18.64
C ASP A 179 -2.10 5.86 -17.45
N ARG A 180 -3.41 5.62 -17.32
CA ARG A 180 -3.95 4.71 -16.31
C ARG A 180 -3.48 3.27 -16.52
N LEU A 181 -3.45 2.79 -17.78
CA LEU A 181 -2.93 1.46 -18.12
C LEU A 181 -1.44 1.34 -17.81
N LYS A 182 -0.63 2.32 -18.16
CA LYS A 182 0.80 2.34 -17.84
C LYS A 182 1.02 2.28 -16.33
N PHE A 183 0.31 3.12 -15.57
CA PHE A 183 0.41 3.16 -14.12
C PHE A 183 0.00 1.83 -13.47
N GLN A 184 -1.04 1.16 -13.96
CA GLN A 184 -1.47 -0.15 -13.46
C GLN A 184 -0.52 -1.28 -13.86
N LEU A 185 0.08 -1.21 -15.06
CA LEU A 185 1.13 -2.14 -15.50
C LEU A 185 2.36 -2.05 -14.59
N ASP A 186 2.82 -0.84 -14.29
CA ASP A 186 3.99 -0.60 -13.44
C ASP A 186 3.80 -1.12 -12.00
N LEU A 187 2.55 -1.29 -11.56
CA LEU A 187 2.21 -1.79 -10.20
C LEU A 187 1.93 -3.28 -10.13
N THR A 188 1.77 -3.97 -11.27
CA THR A 188 1.51 -5.41 -11.32
C THR A 188 2.78 -6.23 -11.45
N TYR A 189 3.91 -5.61 -11.78
CA TYR A 189 5.23 -6.21 -11.83
C TYR A 189 6.04 -5.93 -10.57
#